data_acac4dbafc81a28449e06cfb300b408e
#
_entry.id   acac4dbafc81a28449e06cfb300b408e
#
_cell.length_a   1.000
_cell.length_b   1.000
_cell.length_c   1.000
_cell.angle_alpha   90.00
_cell.angle_beta   90.00
_cell.angle_gamma   90.00
#
_symmetry.space_group_name_H-M   'P 1'
#
loop_
_entity.id
_entity.type
_entity.pdbx_description
1 polymer ?
#
loop_
_entity_poly.entity_id
_entity_poly.type
_entity_poly.pdbx_seq_one_letter_code
_entity_poly.pdbx_strand_id
1 'polypeptide(L)'
;IKNQHKDALVFYRMGDFYELFFEDAIVASEALDIVLTKRGKSNGKDIPMCGVPFHSAHNYLPKLIKKGFNVAVCEQTETSEEAKMKFKKGPLKREVVRIISPGTLTEDNLLERNTNNFLGAISDNKGSVSIAWVDVSTGCFKSRNIEEENKSNRKQLLANFLLRMNFSELLISEDFDLDIIVEEWH
;
A
#
# COMPACT_ATOMS: atom_id res chain seq x y z
N ILE A 1 -3.93 -12.42 8.69
CA ILE A 1 -3.35 -11.59 7.62
C ILE A 1 -3.99 -10.21 7.66
N LYS A 2 -5.29 -10.03 7.42
CA LYS A 2 -5.94 -8.69 7.42
C LYS A 2 -5.66 -7.88 8.70
N ASN A 3 -5.67 -8.51 9.88
CA ASN A 3 -5.38 -7.82 11.15
C ASN A 3 -3.97 -7.21 11.22
N GLN A 4 -3.03 -7.71 10.41
CA GLN A 4 -1.66 -7.21 10.31
C GLN A 4 -1.51 -6.14 9.22
N HIS A 5 -2.49 -6.01 8.32
CA HIS A 5 -2.49 -5.11 7.17
C HIS A 5 -3.84 -4.38 7.08
N LYS A 6 -4.21 -3.68 8.17
CA LYS A 6 -5.52 -3.04 8.31
C LYS A 6 -5.76 -1.98 7.23
N ASP A 7 -4.73 -1.26 6.86
CA ASP A 7 -4.76 -0.11 5.94
C ASP A 7 -4.56 -0.50 4.46
N ALA A 8 -4.50 -1.81 4.17
CA ALA A 8 -4.34 -2.31 2.81
C ALA A 8 -5.48 -3.26 2.43
N LEU A 9 -5.93 -3.22 1.18
CA LEU A 9 -6.81 -4.23 0.60
C LEU A 9 -6.03 -5.53 0.40
N VAL A 10 -6.50 -6.64 0.94
CA VAL A 10 -5.78 -7.91 0.87
C VAL A 10 -6.21 -8.70 -0.37
N PHE A 11 -5.32 -8.81 -1.34
CA PHE A 11 -5.45 -9.71 -2.50
C PHE A 11 -5.01 -11.11 -2.09
N TYR A 12 -5.99 -11.96 -1.82
CA TYR A 12 -5.77 -13.29 -1.25
C TYR A 12 -5.75 -14.36 -2.34
N ARG A 13 -4.59 -14.96 -2.62
CA ARG A 13 -4.45 -15.97 -3.66
C ARG A 13 -5.28 -17.22 -3.35
N MET A 14 -6.24 -17.51 -4.21
CA MET A 14 -7.13 -18.66 -4.13
C MET A 14 -7.24 -19.33 -5.52
N GLY A 15 -6.37 -20.34 -5.75
CA GLY A 15 -6.27 -20.97 -7.08
C GLY A 15 -5.87 -19.94 -8.16
N ASP A 16 -6.69 -19.74 -9.17
CA ASP A 16 -6.44 -18.84 -10.30
C ASP A 16 -6.96 -17.42 -10.09
N PHE A 17 -7.37 -17.09 -8.87
CA PHE A 17 -7.90 -15.77 -8.52
C PHE A 17 -7.14 -15.14 -7.36
N TYR A 18 -7.16 -13.80 -7.32
CA TYR A 18 -7.04 -13.04 -6.09
C TYR A 18 -8.44 -12.71 -5.61
N GLU A 19 -8.81 -13.20 -4.44
CA GLU A 19 -10.10 -12.97 -3.82
C GLU A 19 -9.95 -11.98 -2.66
N LEU A 20 -10.92 -11.10 -2.52
CA LEU A 20 -11.05 -10.17 -1.41
C LEU A 20 -12.33 -10.51 -0.64
N PHE A 21 -12.32 -10.27 0.66
CA PHE A 21 -13.40 -10.67 1.56
C PHE A 21 -13.82 -9.51 2.46
N PHE A 22 -15.05 -9.61 3.01
CA PHE A 22 -15.61 -8.66 3.95
C PHE A 22 -15.59 -7.23 3.40
N GLU A 23 -15.13 -6.26 4.19
CA GLU A 23 -15.06 -4.86 3.82
C GLU A 23 -14.17 -4.63 2.60
N ASP A 24 -13.02 -5.32 2.53
CA ASP A 24 -12.13 -5.22 1.38
C ASP A 24 -12.83 -5.58 0.06
N ALA A 25 -13.76 -6.56 0.10
CA ALA A 25 -14.52 -6.95 -1.09
C ALA A 25 -15.50 -5.87 -1.52
N ILE A 26 -16.17 -5.21 -0.56
CA ILE A 26 -17.13 -4.14 -0.83
C ILE A 26 -16.39 -2.96 -1.48
N VAL A 27 -15.34 -2.48 -0.84
CA VAL A 27 -14.53 -1.36 -1.31
C VAL A 27 -13.90 -1.66 -2.68
N ALA A 28 -13.30 -2.83 -2.84
CA ALA A 28 -12.64 -3.19 -4.10
C ALA A 28 -13.64 -3.40 -5.25
N SER A 29 -14.81 -3.99 -4.99
CA SER A 29 -15.82 -4.20 -6.03
C SER A 29 -16.32 -2.87 -6.60
N GLU A 30 -16.54 -1.88 -5.75
CA GLU A 30 -16.93 -0.54 -6.15
C GLU A 30 -15.79 0.18 -6.88
N ALA A 31 -14.56 0.12 -6.32
CA ALA A 31 -13.41 0.79 -6.89
C ALA A 31 -13.01 0.25 -8.27
N LEU A 32 -13.19 -1.04 -8.50
CA LEU A 32 -12.80 -1.74 -9.74
C LEU A 32 -13.96 -1.94 -10.73
N ASP A 33 -15.18 -1.63 -10.31
CA ASP A 33 -16.42 -1.92 -11.08
C ASP A 33 -16.52 -3.42 -11.43
N ILE A 34 -16.36 -4.27 -10.41
CA ILE A 34 -16.49 -5.73 -10.55
C ILE A 34 -17.60 -6.28 -9.66
N VAL A 35 -18.08 -7.46 -9.98
CA VAL A 35 -19.20 -8.08 -9.28
C VAL A 35 -18.85 -8.38 -7.82
N LEU A 36 -19.65 -7.84 -6.89
CA LEU A 36 -19.67 -8.28 -5.50
C LEU A 36 -20.55 -9.53 -5.39
N THR A 37 -19.98 -10.59 -4.88
CA THR A 37 -20.68 -11.87 -4.64
C THR A 37 -20.53 -12.28 -3.17
N LYS A 38 -20.80 -13.52 -2.85
CA LYS A 38 -20.69 -14.06 -1.49
C LYS A 38 -20.08 -15.44 -1.49
N ARG A 39 -19.33 -15.76 -0.43
CA ARG A 39 -18.70 -17.06 -0.25
C ARG A 39 -18.78 -17.52 1.20
N GLY A 40 -19.69 -18.48 1.46
CA GLY A 40 -19.88 -19.02 2.81
C GLY A 40 -20.58 -18.05 3.76
N LYS A 41 -20.57 -18.41 5.03
CA LYS A 41 -21.20 -17.64 6.12
C LYS A 41 -20.26 -17.50 7.31
N SER A 42 -20.32 -16.35 7.96
CA SER A 42 -19.69 -16.08 9.25
C SER A 42 -20.74 -15.52 10.20
N ASN A 43 -20.89 -16.14 11.39
CA ASN A 43 -21.90 -15.76 12.38
C ASN A 43 -23.33 -15.65 11.79
N GLY A 44 -23.69 -16.57 10.88
CA GLY A 44 -25.01 -16.60 10.22
C GLY A 44 -25.20 -15.59 9.09
N LYS A 45 -24.26 -14.68 8.84
CA LYS A 45 -24.31 -13.70 7.75
C LYS A 45 -23.44 -14.16 6.57
N ASP A 46 -23.89 -13.87 5.35
CA ASP A 46 -23.12 -14.12 4.14
C ASP A 46 -21.83 -13.31 4.18
N ILE A 47 -20.70 -13.91 3.72
CA ILE A 47 -19.41 -13.23 3.61
C ILE A 47 -19.35 -12.59 2.23
N PRO A 48 -19.30 -11.22 2.13
CA PRO A 48 -19.06 -10.54 0.88
C PRO A 48 -17.72 -10.97 0.29
N MET A 49 -17.67 -11.18 -1.02
CA MET A 49 -16.47 -11.57 -1.75
C MET A 49 -16.48 -10.96 -3.15
N CYS A 50 -15.35 -10.48 -3.61
CA CYS A 50 -15.08 -10.22 -5.02
C CYS A 50 -13.72 -10.81 -5.39
N GLY A 51 -13.42 -10.90 -6.68
CA GLY A 51 -12.15 -11.46 -7.12
C GLY A 51 -11.81 -11.10 -8.54
N VAL A 52 -10.50 -11.15 -8.82
CA VAL A 52 -9.93 -10.91 -10.16
C VAL A 52 -9.02 -12.07 -10.53
N PRO A 53 -8.95 -12.46 -11.81
CA PRO A 53 -8.01 -13.49 -12.25
C PRO A 53 -6.57 -13.05 -11.95
N PHE A 54 -5.74 -13.96 -11.37
CA PHE A 54 -4.39 -13.58 -10.95
C PHE A 54 -3.52 -13.11 -12.11
N HIS A 55 -3.65 -13.75 -13.28
CA HIS A 55 -2.90 -13.37 -14.48
C HIS A 55 -3.28 -11.99 -15.02
N SER A 56 -4.42 -11.46 -14.63
CA SER A 56 -4.91 -10.13 -15.02
C SER A 56 -4.77 -9.07 -13.90
N ALA A 57 -4.21 -9.43 -12.74
CA ALA A 57 -4.10 -8.54 -11.59
C ALA A 57 -3.39 -7.21 -11.92
N HIS A 58 -2.41 -7.25 -12.86
CA HIS A 58 -1.70 -6.08 -13.36
C HIS A 58 -2.60 -5.02 -14.02
N ASN A 59 -3.83 -5.36 -14.42
CA ASN A 59 -4.80 -4.42 -14.96
C ASN A 59 -5.70 -3.78 -13.87
N TYR A 60 -5.80 -4.43 -12.72
CA TYR A 60 -6.66 -4.00 -11.61
C TYR A 60 -5.91 -3.23 -10.54
N LEU A 61 -4.70 -3.66 -10.21
CA LEU A 61 -3.84 -3.01 -9.21
C LEU A 61 -3.68 -1.49 -9.46
N PRO A 62 -3.37 -1.02 -10.68
CA PRO A 62 -3.22 0.41 -10.95
C PRO A 62 -4.45 1.22 -10.61
N LYS A 63 -5.63 0.66 -10.86
CA LYS A 63 -6.90 1.35 -10.60
C LYS A 63 -7.12 1.57 -9.11
N LEU A 64 -6.74 0.60 -8.27
CA LEU A 64 -6.81 0.74 -6.82
C LEU A 64 -5.79 1.75 -6.30
N ILE A 65 -4.54 1.64 -6.77
CA ILE A 65 -3.46 2.54 -6.35
C ILE A 65 -3.77 3.99 -6.74
N LYS A 66 -4.25 4.24 -7.97
CA LYS A 66 -4.69 5.59 -8.40
C LYS A 66 -5.85 6.16 -7.58
N LYS A 67 -6.63 5.32 -6.95
CA LYS A 67 -7.70 5.72 -6.01
C LYS A 67 -7.21 5.84 -4.56
N GLY A 68 -5.90 5.75 -4.32
CA GLY A 68 -5.29 5.92 -3.01
C GLY A 68 -5.30 4.68 -2.12
N PHE A 69 -5.66 3.49 -2.65
CA PHE A 69 -5.64 2.27 -1.86
C PHE A 69 -4.27 1.60 -1.87
N ASN A 70 -3.81 1.13 -0.73
CA ASN A 70 -2.70 0.20 -0.64
C ASN A 70 -3.21 -1.23 -0.85
N VAL A 71 -2.41 -2.09 -1.46
CA VAL A 71 -2.75 -3.50 -1.72
C VAL A 71 -1.70 -4.43 -1.15
N ALA A 72 -2.11 -5.33 -0.25
CA ALA A 72 -1.27 -6.41 0.26
C ALA A 72 -1.51 -7.68 -0.57
N VAL A 73 -0.50 -8.08 -1.34
CA VAL A 73 -0.56 -9.29 -2.17
C VAL A 73 -0.17 -10.49 -1.31
N CYS A 74 -1.12 -11.38 -1.10
CA CYS A 74 -0.98 -12.57 -0.29
C CYS A 74 -0.93 -13.82 -1.18
N GLU A 75 0.24 -14.44 -1.23
CA GLU A 75 0.50 -15.63 -2.03
C GLU A 75 0.45 -16.92 -1.21
N GLN A 76 0.17 -18.01 -1.89
CA GLN A 76 0.29 -19.34 -1.33
C GLN A 76 1.77 -19.73 -1.33
N THR A 77 2.37 -19.85 -0.15
CA THR A 77 3.81 -20.14 0.04
C THR A 77 4.08 -21.63 0.31
N GLU A 78 3.04 -22.48 0.23
CA GLU A 78 3.14 -23.91 0.42
C GLU A 78 2.36 -24.64 -0.68
N THR A 79 2.95 -25.65 -1.29
CA THR A 79 2.28 -26.49 -2.27
C THR A 79 1.43 -27.57 -1.59
N SER A 80 0.47 -28.11 -2.34
CA SER A 80 -0.37 -29.22 -1.83
C SER A 80 0.46 -30.48 -1.55
N GLU A 81 1.58 -30.69 -2.25
CA GLU A 81 2.48 -31.83 -2.06
C GLU A 81 3.30 -31.65 -0.78
N GLU A 82 3.85 -30.45 -0.54
CA GLU A 82 4.57 -30.14 0.68
C GLU A 82 3.68 -30.25 1.92
N ALA A 83 2.42 -29.80 1.84
CA ALA A 83 1.46 -29.92 2.92
C ALA A 83 1.14 -31.38 3.22
N LYS A 84 1.00 -32.25 2.18
CA LYS A 84 0.80 -33.68 2.34
C LYS A 84 2.01 -34.37 2.97
N MET A 85 3.22 -34.04 2.55
CA MET A 85 4.46 -34.58 3.12
C MET A 85 4.62 -34.26 4.61
N LYS A 86 4.15 -33.10 5.03
CA LYS A 86 4.17 -32.65 6.43
C LYS A 86 3.00 -33.20 7.25
N PHE A 87 2.15 -34.07 6.70
CA PHE A 87 0.92 -34.58 7.31
C PHE A 87 0.02 -33.46 7.87
N LYS A 88 0.06 -32.28 7.25
CA LYS A 88 -0.64 -31.10 7.70
C LYS A 88 -2.12 -31.19 7.32
N LYS A 89 -2.99 -31.20 8.34
CA LYS A 89 -4.43 -31.03 8.15
C LYS A 89 -4.77 -29.55 8.28
N GLY A 90 -5.29 -28.95 7.21
CA GLY A 90 -5.72 -27.55 7.23
C GLY A 90 -5.45 -26.82 5.92
N PRO A 91 -5.75 -25.51 5.87
CA PRO A 91 -5.51 -24.71 4.70
C PRO A 91 -4.00 -24.56 4.44
N LEU A 92 -3.62 -24.45 3.17
CA LEU A 92 -2.25 -24.19 2.73
C LEU A 92 -1.75 -22.86 3.30
N LYS A 93 -0.46 -22.80 3.61
CA LYS A 93 0.17 -21.59 4.15
C LYS A 93 0.12 -20.46 3.12
N ARG A 94 -0.23 -19.26 3.62
CA ARG A 94 -0.27 -18.04 2.82
C ARG A 94 0.37 -16.90 3.59
N GLU A 95 1.11 -16.09 2.89
CA GLU A 95 1.82 -14.95 3.46
C GLU A 95 1.72 -13.74 2.54
N VAL A 96 1.74 -12.55 3.10
CA VAL A 96 1.89 -11.33 2.32
C VAL A 96 3.33 -11.26 1.83
N VAL A 97 3.49 -11.31 0.51
CA VAL A 97 4.81 -11.29 -0.13
C VAL A 97 5.18 -9.90 -0.63
N ARG A 98 4.19 -9.02 -0.81
CA ARG A 98 4.38 -7.66 -1.29
C ARG A 98 3.26 -6.75 -0.83
N ILE A 99 3.61 -5.51 -0.48
CA ILE A 99 2.67 -4.40 -0.33
C ILE A 99 2.93 -3.45 -1.50
N ILE A 100 1.85 -3.10 -2.20
CA ILE A 100 1.87 -2.15 -3.31
C ILE A 100 1.15 -0.90 -2.86
N SER A 101 1.82 0.23 -2.96
CA SER A 101 1.33 1.54 -2.61
C SER A 101 1.74 2.56 -3.69
N PRO A 102 1.22 3.80 -3.69
CA PRO A 102 1.60 4.80 -4.68
C PRO A 102 3.11 5.01 -4.82
N GLY A 103 3.83 5.05 -3.70
CA GLY A 103 5.28 5.27 -3.68
C GLY A 103 6.14 4.04 -3.96
N THR A 104 5.55 2.82 -3.96
CA THR A 104 6.27 1.55 -4.17
C THR A 104 6.03 0.92 -5.54
N LEU A 105 5.37 1.63 -6.46
CA LEU A 105 5.18 1.16 -7.83
C LEU A 105 6.52 1.06 -8.57
N THR A 106 6.72 -0.08 -9.25
CA THR A 106 7.91 -0.35 -10.06
C THR A 106 7.58 -0.77 -11.50
N GLU A 107 6.32 -1.02 -11.78
CA GLU A 107 5.85 -1.47 -13.08
C GLU A 107 5.81 -0.29 -14.07
N ASP A 108 6.55 -0.38 -15.18
CA ASP A 108 6.67 0.68 -16.20
C ASP A 108 5.33 1.18 -16.75
N ASN A 109 4.32 0.28 -16.82
CA ASN A 109 2.99 0.62 -17.31
C ASN A 109 2.13 1.38 -16.27
N LEU A 110 2.60 1.48 -15.02
CA LEU A 110 1.93 2.16 -13.91
C LEU A 110 2.55 3.51 -13.59
N LEU A 111 3.81 3.68 -13.96
CA LEU A 111 4.56 4.91 -13.74
C LEU A 111 4.28 5.93 -14.85
N GLU A 112 4.17 7.19 -14.47
CA GLU A 112 4.12 8.28 -15.45
C GLU A 112 5.49 8.45 -16.10
N ARG A 113 5.50 8.55 -17.43
CA ARG A 113 6.76 8.75 -18.17
C ARG A 113 7.39 10.09 -17.81
N ASN A 114 8.70 10.08 -17.60
CA ASN A 114 9.52 11.26 -17.29
C ASN A 114 9.19 11.95 -15.95
N THR A 115 8.54 11.26 -15.02
CA THR A 115 8.34 11.72 -13.66
C THR A 115 8.96 10.74 -12.68
N ASN A 116 9.45 11.26 -11.56
CA ASN A 116 9.93 10.41 -10.47
C ASN A 116 8.73 9.91 -9.65
N ASN A 117 8.83 8.69 -9.13
CA ASN A 117 7.85 8.12 -8.21
C ASN A 117 8.46 8.04 -6.81
N PHE A 118 8.40 9.15 -6.07
CA PHE A 118 9.07 9.24 -4.77
C PHE A 118 8.21 8.71 -3.63
N LEU A 119 8.78 7.73 -2.91
CA LEU A 119 8.39 7.37 -1.55
C LEU A 119 9.26 8.16 -0.60
N GLY A 120 8.65 9.01 0.22
CA GLY A 120 9.33 9.80 1.24
C GLY A 120 9.09 9.29 2.65
N ALA A 121 10.00 9.63 3.57
CA ALA A 121 9.81 9.46 4.99
C ALA A 121 10.31 10.70 5.73
N ILE A 122 9.54 11.17 6.71
CA ILE A 122 9.87 12.33 7.53
C ILE A 122 10.00 11.93 8.98
N SER A 123 11.02 12.47 9.63
CA SER A 123 11.22 12.37 11.08
C SER A 123 11.49 13.74 11.66
N ASP A 124 10.81 14.08 12.75
CA ASP A 124 11.09 15.28 13.55
C ASP A 124 11.87 14.89 14.80
N ASN A 125 13.00 15.53 15.00
CA ASN A 125 13.83 15.35 16.19
C ASN A 125 14.15 16.71 16.82
N LYS A 126 13.25 17.18 17.69
CA LYS A 126 13.41 18.35 18.58
C LYS A 126 14.12 19.56 17.94
N GLY A 127 13.63 20.01 16.80
CA GLY A 127 14.17 21.23 16.16
C GLY A 127 14.88 20.98 14.82
N SER A 128 15.05 19.71 14.43
CA SER A 128 15.56 19.34 13.11
C SER A 128 14.59 18.36 12.46
N VAL A 129 14.16 18.65 11.23
CA VAL A 129 13.36 17.73 10.43
C VAL A 129 14.26 17.06 9.41
N SER A 130 14.29 15.73 9.47
CA SER A 130 15.00 14.91 8.49
C SER A 130 14.02 14.31 7.51
N ILE A 131 14.34 14.36 6.23
CA ILE A 131 13.57 13.78 5.14
C ILE A 131 14.49 12.84 4.37
N ALA A 132 14.03 11.62 4.15
CA ALA A 132 14.66 10.69 3.24
C ALA A 132 13.65 10.27 2.16
N TRP A 133 14.12 10.03 0.94
CA TRP A 133 13.25 9.57 -0.13
C TRP A 133 13.97 8.65 -1.09
N VAL A 134 13.18 7.79 -1.69
CA VAL A 134 13.63 6.83 -2.69
C VAL A 134 12.68 6.82 -3.89
N ASP A 135 13.24 6.73 -5.06
CA ASP A 135 12.53 6.27 -6.25
C ASP A 135 12.87 4.79 -6.43
N VAL A 136 11.90 3.92 -6.10
CA VAL A 136 12.10 2.47 -6.08
C VAL A 136 12.38 1.93 -7.49
N SER A 137 11.83 2.58 -8.53
CA SER A 137 11.99 2.17 -9.93
C SER A 137 13.41 2.40 -10.44
N THR A 138 14.07 3.47 -9.98
CA THR A 138 15.43 3.84 -10.40
C THR A 138 16.51 3.50 -9.38
N GLY A 139 16.12 3.18 -8.14
CA GLY A 139 17.04 2.98 -7.02
C GLY A 139 17.68 4.28 -6.49
N CYS A 140 17.20 5.45 -6.93
CA CYS A 140 17.70 6.73 -6.47
C CYS A 140 17.26 7.00 -5.03
N PHE A 141 18.20 6.98 -4.07
CA PHE A 141 17.96 7.29 -2.66
C PHE A 141 18.68 8.57 -2.26
N LYS A 142 17.96 9.47 -1.59
CA LYS A 142 18.50 10.75 -1.10
C LYS A 142 17.93 11.08 0.28
N SER A 143 18.63 11.97 1.00
CA SER A 143 18.16 12.52 2.27
C SER A 143 18.54 14.01 2.39
N ARG A 144 17.82 14.70 3.27
CA ARG A 144 18.06 16.11 3.59
C ARG A 144 17.66 16.39 5.03
N ASN A 145 18.44 17.22 5.73
CA ASN A 145 18.05 17.80 7.02
C ASN A 145 17.62 19.25 6.80
N ILE A 146 16.58 19.66 7.50
CA ILE A 146 16.11 21.04 7.63
C ILE A 146 16.41 21.46 9.05
N GLU A 147 17.49 22.20 9.22
CA GLU A 147 17.94 22.75 10.49
C GLU A 147 17.51 24.21 10.57
N GLU A 148 16.47 24.47 11.32
CA GLU A 148 15.92 25.83 11.53
C GLU A 148 15.34 25.91 12.93
N GLU A 149 15.85 26.80 13.75
CA GLU A 149 15.43 26.97 15.14
C GLU A 149 14.01 27.53 15.26
N ASN A 150 13.63 28.42 14.33
CA ASN A 150 12.28 28.96 14.30
C ASN A 150 11.29 27.96 13.73
N LYS A 151 10.34 27.50 14.56
CA LYS A 151 9.33 26.49 14.18
C LYS A 151 8.51 26.91 12.94
N SER A 152 8.14 28.19 12.81
CA SER A 152 7.35 28.69 11.67
C SER A 152 8.16 28.66 10.36
N ASN A 153 9.41 29.09 10.38
CA ASN A 153 10.30 29.04 9.21
C ASN A 153 10.56 27.59 8.79
N ARG A 154 10.80 26.71 9.78
CA ARG A 154 11.01 25.28 9.51
C ARG A 154 9.79 24.64 8.84
N LYS A 155 8.57 24.94 9.34
CA LYS A 155 7.31 24.53 8.71
C LYS A 155 7.25 24.97 7.25
N GLN A 156 7.53 26.23 6.97
CA GLN A 156 7.46 26.76 5.61
C GLN A 156 8.53 26.17 4.67
N LEU A 157 9.75 25.94 5.18
CA LEU A 157 10.80 25.27 4.41
C LEU A 157 10.43 23.82 4.07
N LEU A 158 9.84 23.10 5.02
CA LEU A 158 9.35 21.74 4.81
C LEU A 158 8.21 21.72 3.78
N ALA A 159 7.19 22.57 3.94
CA ALA A 159 6.06 22.64 3.01
C ALA A 159 6.53 22.94 1.58
N ASN A 160 7.39 23.95 1.39
CA ASN A 160 7.96 24.27 0.09
C ASN A 160 8.78 23.13 -0.51
N PHE A 161 9.47 22.36 0.33
CA PHE A 161 10.22 21.18 -0.12
C PHE A 161 9.30 20.07 -0.60
N LEU A 162 8.25 19.76 0.20
CA LEU A 162 7.28 18.71 -0.12
C LEU A 162 6.54 19.03 -1.43
N LEU A 163 6.05 20.27 -1.59
CA LEU A 163 5.38 20.71 -2.82
C LEU A 163 6.29 20.58 -4.05
N ARG A 164 7.56 20.97 -3.93
CA ARG A 164 8.50 20.88 -5.04
C ARG A 164 8.88 19.45 -5.41
N MET A 165 8.95 18.56 -4.44
CA MET A 165 9.33 17.15 -4.66
C MET A 165 8.19 16.30 -5.19
N ASN A 166 6.93 16.69 -4.96
CA ASN A 166 5.75 15.98 -5.42
C ASN A 166 5.79 14.48 -5.09
N PHE A 167 5.86 14.16 -3.81
CA PHE A 167 5.91 12.77 -3.33
C PHE A 167 4.64 12.02 -3.71
N SER A 168 4.79 10.79 -4.20
CA SER A 168 3.67 9.89 -4.46
C SER A 168 3.12 9.26 -3.17
N GLU A 169 3.99 9.14 -2.16
CA GLU A 169 3.66 8.64 -0.83
C GLU A 169 4.62 9.21 0.20
N LEU A 170 4.10 9.54 1.38
CA LEU A 170 4.89 10.07 2.49
C LEU A 170 4.63 9.28 3.76
N LEU A 171 5.68 8.70 4.33
CA LEU A 171 5.65 8.01 5.60
C LEU A 171 5.99 8.99 6.72
N ILE A 172 5.17 8.97 7.76
CA ILE A 172 5.35 9.78 8.97
C ILE A 172 5.17 8.88 10.19
N SER A 173 5.82 9.22 11.32
CA SER A 173 5.58 8.51 12.58
C SER A 173 4.22 8.91 13.19
N GLU A 174 3.64 8.03 14.02
CA GLU A 174 2.34 8.30 14.68
C GLU A 174 2.36 9.54 15.57
N ASP A 175 3.51 9.87 16.13
CA ASP A 175 3.75 11.03 17.01
C ASP A 175 4.22 12.30 16.26
N PHE A 176 4.24 12.26 14.92
CA PHE A 176 4.62 13.40 14.11
C PHE A 176 3.57 14.52 14.22
N ASP A 177 4.05 15.76 14.46
CA ASP A 177 3.18 16.94 14.51
C ASP A 177 2.64 17.26 13.10
N LEU A 178 1.43 16.78 12.81
CA LEU A 178 0.76 16.96 11.50
C LEU A 178 0.49 18.44 11.17
N ASP A 179 0.41 19.32 12.18
CA ASP A 179 0.24 20.76 11.93
C ASP A 179 1.42 21.35 11.11
N ILE A 180 2.50 20.59 10.99
CA ILE A 180 3.64 20.97 10.15
C ILE A 180 3.37 20.72 8.66
N ILE A 181 2.42 19.85 8.30
CA ILE A 181 2.18 19.40 6.91
C ILE A 181 0.79 19.79 6.37
N VAL A 182 -0.22 19.97 7.24
CA VAL A 182 -1.65 19.76 6.92
C VAL A 182 -2.32 20.84 6.08
N GLU A 183 -1.76 22.01 5.85
CA GLU A 183 -2.53 23.03 5.10
C GLU A 183 -2.55 22.85 3.56
N GLU A 184 -1.75 21.94 2.99
CA GLU A 184 -1.58 21.86 1.54
C GLU A 184 -1.54 20.45 0.92
N TRP A 185 -1.73 19.38 1.73
CA TRP A 185 -1.77 17.98 1.23
C TRP A 185 -3.21 17.42 1.30
N HIS A 186 -3.91 17.50 0.19
CA HIS A 186 -5.18 16.80 -0.07
C HIS A 186 -5.04 15.85 -1.24
#